data_1ae502d9b69cc8e07ce28fd1f593e0ae
#
_entry.id   1ae502d9b69cc8e07ce28fd1f593e0ae
#
_cell.length_a   1.000
_cell.length_b   1.000
_cell.length_c   1.000
_cell.angle_alpha   90.00
_cell.angle_beta   90.00
_cell.angle_gamma   90.00
#
_symmetry.space_group_name_H-M   'P 1'
#
loop_
_entity.id
_entity.type
_entity.pdbx_description
1 polymer ?
#
loop_
_entity_poly.entity_id
_entity_poly.type
_entity_poly.pdbx_seq_one_letter_code
_entity_poly.pdbx_strand_id
1 'polypeptide(L)'
;LMGDGEDIILDYETIRDDLYAYAYGIWDHIKNGGDHGAENYALQWVGALPGMRESRRLMGDYVLTESDILEHRMFDDAVAYGGWCVDLHAAHGLLDFDLLPSDCHHFLGVYTIPYRSYYSKNIKNLYMAGRDISTSKLGLASTRIIGCCAIGGEAVGKAASLCRKYGCEPRGLAPHIRELQQMILRDDGYLPNVKNTDDADMALRASVSATSSIAGGEPANVINGVSRKIGEDQNPWRSDGIADGGEALTLTLDGTHVVSEVDLTFDSNFAYPIRVTMSANRQAQQRIGVAPELVRDYDVIQKLDGKEVGRTEVRGNYQRHNAVALNPTGCNEIEIRFIATNGAPSVKVYEVRVY
;
A
#
# COMPACT_ATOMS: atom_id res chain seq x y z
N LEU A 1 8.79 11.72 -25.02
CA LEU A 1 7.34 11.92 -24.96
C LEU A 1 6.89 12.76 -26.13
N MET A 2 5.82 12.33 -26.78
CA MET A 2 5.17 13.02 -27.88
C MET A 2 3.71 13.26 -27.48
N GLY A 3 3.00 14.15 -28.17
CA GLY A 3 1.56 14.33 -28.02
C GLY A 3 1.12 15.45 -27.09
N ASP A 4 1.94 16.47 -26.86
CA ASP A 4 1.47 17.71 -26.25
C ASP A 4 0.85 18.60 -27.33
N GLY A 5 -0.39 18.99 -27.12
CA GLY A 5 -1.18 19.70 -28.12
C GLY A 5 -1.96 18.79 -29.06
N GLU A 6 -1.75 17.48 -29.03
CA GLU A 6 -2.48 16.46 -29.80
C GLU A 6 -3.49 15.72 -28.93
N ASP A 7 -4.60 15.27 -29.52
CA ASP A 7 -5.55 14.39 -28.83
C ASP A 7 -5.05 12.94 -28.93
N ILE A 8 -4.53 12.42 -27.82
CA ILE A 8 -3.94 11.08 -27.73
C ILE A 8 -4.93 9.95 -28.11
N ILE A 9 -6.21 10.25 -28.26
CA ILE A 9 -7.23 9.29 -28.69
C ILE A 9 -7.49 9.45 -30.19
N LEU A 10 -7.66 10.68 -30.65
CA LEU A 10 -8.00 10.96 -32.05
C LEU A 10 -6.78 10.90 -32.96
N ASP A 11 -5.63 11.38 -32.52
CA ASP A 11 -4.38 11.44 -33.27
C ASP A 11 -3.44 10.25 -32.98
N TYR A 12 -3.96 9.21 -32.37
CA TYR A 12 -3.18 8.06 -31.86
C TYR A 12 -2.30 7.42 -32.94
N GLU A 13 -2.79 7.21 -34.14
CA GLU A 13 -2.04 6.57 -35.22
C GLU A 13 -0.93 7.47 -35.76
N THR A 14 -1.19 8.78 -35.90
CA THR A 14 -0.18 9.77 -36.29
C THR A 14 0.95 9.81 -35.27
N ILE A 15 0.59 9.90 -33.97
CA ILE A 15 1.55 9.87 -32.86
C ILE A 15 2.37 8.58 -32.88
N ARG A 16 1.74 7.43 -33.18
CA ARG A 16 2.45 6.14 -33.31
C ARG A 16 3.48 6.16 -34.42
N ASP A 17 3.10 6.68 -35.58
CA ASP A 17 3.96 6.69 -36.77
C ASP A 17 5.17 7.62 -36.53
N ASP A 18 4.97 8.76 -35.90
CA ASP A 18 6.05 9.65 -35.49
C ASP A 18 6.98 8.96 -34.48
N LEU A 19 6.43 8.25 -33.49
CA LEU A 19 7.21 7.49 -32.52
C LEU A 19 8.04 6.38 -33.18
N TYR A 20 7.54 5.74 -34.25
CA TYR A 20 8.34 4.81 -35.04
C TYR A 20 9.53 5.50 -35.70
N ALA A 21 9.35 6.68 -36.30
CA ALA A 21 10.45 7.43 -36.89
C ALA A 21 11.56 7.71 -35.86
N TYR A 22 11.17 8.15 -34.65
CA TYR A 22 12.14 8.35 -33.56
C TYR A 22 12.80 7.05 -33.09
N ALA A 23 12.02 5.96 -32.95
CA ALA A 23 12.56 4.69 -32.50
C ALA A 23 13.58 4.13 -33.48
N TYR A 24 13.32 4.20 -34.78
CA TYR A 24 14.26 3.78 -35.81
C TYR A 24 15.45 4.71 -35.93
N GLY A 25 15.29 6.01 -35.79
CA GLY A 25 16.41 6.95 -35.76
C GLY A 25 17.34 6.74 -34.56
N ILE A 26 16.81 6.49 -33.37
CA ILE A 26 17.59 6.14 -32.20
C ILE A 26 18.32 4.79 -32.41
N TRP A 27 17.64 3.81 -32.99
CA TRP A 27 18.26 2.54 -33.30
C TRP A 27 19.38 2.64 -34.32
N ASP A 28 19.19 3.44 -35.38
CA ASP A 28 20.22 3.73 -36.36
C ASP A 28 21.48 4.32 -35.73
N HIS A 29 21.30 5.32 -34.85
CA HIS A 29 22.41 5.87 -34.07
C HIS A 29 23.12 4.82 -33.21
N ILE A 30 22.36 4.03 -32.43
CA ILE A 30 22.92 2.97 -31.58
C ILE A 30 23.67 1.92 -32.41
N LYS A 31 23.09 1.50 -33.56
CA LYS A 31 23.61 0.43 -34.39
C LYS A 31 24.84 0.86 -35.19
N ASN A 32 24.81 2.05 -35.77
CA ASN A 32 25.76 2.52 -36.78
C ASN A 32 26.67 3.65 -36.30
N GLY A 33 26.41 4.23 -35.10
CA GLY A 33 27.21 5.33 -34.55
C GLY A 33 28.63 4.97 -34.12
N GLY A 34 28.92 3.67 -33.92
CA GLY A 34 30.26 3.15 -33.66
C GLY A 34 30.76 3.24 -32.22
N ASP A 35 29.97 3.79 -31.29
CA ASP A 35 30.34 4.04 -29.89
C ASP A 35 29.50 3.27 -28.85
N HIS A 36 28.53 2.51 -29.30
CA HIS A 36 27.60 1.75 -28.42
C HIS A 36 27.92 0.24 -28.35
N GLY A 37 28.87 -0.29 -29.10
CA GLY A 37 29.20 -1.72 -29.14
C GLY A 37 28.06 -2.58 -29.65
N ALA A 38 27.22 -2.05 -30.53
CA ALA A 38 25.97 -2.68 -30.97
C ALA A 38 26.09 -3.36 -32.35
N GLU A 39 27.29 -3.57 -32.86
CA GLU A 39 27.56 -4.10 -34.21
C GLU A 39 26.96 -5.51 -34.43
N ASN A 40 26.90 -6.29 -33.34
CA ASN A 40 26.40 -7.67 -33.39
C ASN A 40 24.93 -7.79 -32.96
N TYR A 41 24.24 -6.65 -32.65
CA TYR A 41 22.85 -6.66 -32.28
C TYR A 41 21.94 -6.35 -33.46
N ALA A 42 20.72 -6.87 -33.42
CA ALA A 42 19.66 -6.56 -34.38
C ALA A 42 18.40 -6.13 -33.64
N LEU A 43 17.67 -5.17 -34.19
CA LEU A 43 16.36 -4.79 -33.68
C LEU A 43 15.37 -5.93 -33.98
N GLN A 44 14.92 -6.61 -32.94
CA GLN A 44 14.01 -7.73 -33.09
C GLN A 44 12.56 -7.29 -33.26
N TRP A 45 12.16 -6.26 -32.52
CA TRP A 45 10.77 -5.84 -32.46
C TRP A 45 10.63 -4.42 -31.90
N VAL A 46 9.68 -3.68 -32.41
CA VAL A 46 9.19 -2.40 -31.85
C VAL A 46 7.69 -2.54 -31.58
N GLY A 47 7.25 -2.09 -30.41
CA GLY A 47 5.85 -2.18 -30.02
C GLY A 47 4.92 -1.47 -31.00
N ALA A 48 3.85 -2.16 -31.43
CA ALA A 48 2.86 -1.58 -32.35
C ALA A 48 1.93 -0.54 -31.66
N LEU A 49 1.87 -0.56 -30.34
CA LEU A 49 1.03 0.35 -29.56
C LEU A 49 1.92 1.29 -28.74
N PRO A 50 1.77 2.60 -28.89
CA PRO A 50 2.46 3.56 -28.02
C PRO A 50 1.99 3.40 -26.57
N GLY A 51 2.91 3.60 -25.65
CA GLY A 51 2.61 3.61 -24.21
C GLY A 51 1.85 4.87 -23.82
N MET A 52 0.52 4.81 -23.78
CA MET A 52 -0.30 5.92 -23.29
C MET A 52 -0.12 6.10 -21.78
N ARG A 53 0.32 7.30 -21.37
CA ARG A 53 0.53 7.63 -19.95
C ARG A 53 -0.68 8.34 -19.35
N GLU A 54 -1.28 9.23 -20.09
CA GLU A 54 -2.34 10.14 -19.64
C GLU A 54 -3.27 10.38 -20.82
N SER A 55 -4.54 10.37 -20.56
CA SER A 55 -5.56 10.57 -21.57
C SER A 55 -6.68 11.41 -20.96
N ARG A 56 -7.79 10.78 -20.58
CA ARG A 56 -8.91 11.47 -19.97
C ARG A 56 -8.94 11.21 -18.48
N ARG A 57 -9.14 12.28 -17.70
CA ARG A 57 -9.49 12.21 -16.30
C ARG A 57 -10.98 12.42 -16.15
N LEU A 58 -11.61 11.59 -15.35
CA LEU A 58 -13.04 11.69 -15.09
C LEU A 58 -13.31 12.71 -13.98
N MET A 59 -14.46 13.36 -14.04
CA MET A 59 -14.87 14.33 -13.04
C MET A 59 -15.57 13.65 -11.88
N GLY A 60 -14.99 13.74 -10.71
CA GLY A 60 -15.60 13.38 -9.42
C GLY A 60 -16.29 14.57 -8.77
N ASP A 61 -16.78 14.36 -7.56
CA ASP A 61 -17.31 15.45 -6.72
C ASP A 61 -16.19 16.33 -6.14
N TYR A 62 -14.97 15.81 -6.12
CA TYR A 62 -13.77 16.56 -5.78
C TYR A 62 -12.70 16.39 -6.86
N VAL A 63 -12.05 17.49 -7.25
CA VAL A 63 -10.88 17.48 -8.13
C VAL A 63 -9.65 17.72 -7.26
N LEU A 64 -8.84 16.69 -7.06
CA LEU A 64 -7.60 16.79 -6.32
C LEU A 64 -6.61 17.68 -7.08
N THR A 65 -6.06 18.69 -6.43
CA THR A 65 -5.16 19.67 -7.03
C THR A 65 -3.71 19.51 -6.53
N GLU A 66 -2.78 20.16 -7.21
CA GLU A 66 -1.39 20.27 -6.76
C GLU A 66 -1.26 20.98 -5.39
N SER A 67 -2.12 21.95 -5.11
CA SER A 67 -2.13 22.62 -3.80
C SER A 67 -2.47 21.64 -2.68
N ASP A 68 -3.44 20.75 -2.88
CA ASP A 68 -3.76 19.70 -1.91
C ASP A 68 -2.54 18.79 -1.64
N ILE A 69 -1.76 18.50 -2.68
CA ILE A 69 -0.56 17.66 -2.59
C ILE A 69 0.57 18.37 -1.85
N LEU A 70 0.91 19.60 -2.28
CA LEU A 70 2.02 20.36 -1.72
C LEU A 70 1.76 20.83 -0.29
N GLU A 71 0.50 21.08 0.07
CA GLU A 71 0.06 21.44 1.43
C GLU A 71 -0.16 20.20 2.32
N HIS A 72 0.09 18.99 1.81
CA HIS A 72 -0.12 17.73 2.55
C HIS A 72 -1.52 17.58 3.11
N ARG A 73 -2.52 17.92 2.31
CA ARG A 73 -3.90 17.95 2.78
C ARG A 73 -4.38 16.59 3.23
N MET A 74 -4.97 16.55 4.43
CA MET A 74 -5.61 15.40 5.02
C MET A 74 -7.12 15.56 4.90
N PHE A 75 -7.79 14.61 4.26
CA PHE A 75 -9.25 14.63 4.08
C PHE A 75 -9.91 13.67 5.05
N ASP A 76 -11.06 14.05 5.61
CA ASP A 76 -11.84 13.18 6.50
C ASP A 76 -12.36 11.92 5.77
N ASP A 77 -12.64 12.07 4.47
CA ASP A 77 -13.05 10.99 3.57
C ASP A 77 -11.88 10.37 2.80
N ALA A 78 -10.66 10.42 3.36
CA ALA A 78 -9.49 9.79 2.77
C ALA A 78 -9.67 8.28 2.62
N VAL A 79 -9.36 7.75 1.43
CA VAL A 79 -9.38 6.30 1.13
C VAL A 79 -8.10 5.82 0.48
N ALA A 80 -7.21 6.74 0.15
CA ALA A 80 -5.88 6.47 -0.38
C ALA A 80 -4.93 7.60 0.00
N TYR A 81 -3.65 7.44 -0.30
CA TYR A 81 -2.63 8.46 -0.08
C TYR A 81 -1.52 8.37 -1.13
N GLY A 82 -0.74 9.44 -1.23
CA GLY A 82 0.45 9.52 -2.06
C GLY A 82 1.58 10.26 -1.34
N GLY A 83 2.79 10.14 -1.89
CA GLY A 83 4.00 10.80 -1.36
C GLY A 83 5.06 10.94 -2.45
N TRP A 84 4.71 10.73 -3.72
CA TRP A 84 5.60 10.95 -4.84
C TRP A 84 5.63 12.43 -5.20
N CYS A 85 6.80 12.93 -5.64
CA CYS A 85 6.95 14.32 -6.12
C CYS A 85 5.94 14.64 -7.24
N VAL A 86 5.66 15.92 -7.45
CA VAL A 86 4.95 16.38 -8.64
C VAL A 86 5.94 16.31 -9.80
N ASP A 87 5.88 15.22 -10.57
CA ASP A 87 6.81 14.87 -11.64
C ASP A 87 6.26 15.34 -12.99
N LEU A 88 6.80 16.43 -13.48
CA LEU A 88 6.45 17.02 -14.76
C LEU A 88 7.44 16.58 -15.83
N HIS A 89 6.95 16.34 -17.02
CA HIS A 89 7.78 16.06 -18.19
C HIS A 89 7.69 17.21 -19.18
N ALA A 90 8.75 17.40 -19.96
CA ALA A 90 8.81 18.42 -21.01
C ALA A 90 7.58 18.29 -21.94
N ALA A 91 6.92 19.42 -22.19
CA ALA A 91 5.62 19.45 -22.84
C ALA A 91 5.65 18.88 -24.27
N HIS A 92 6.63 19.27 -25.08
CA HIS A 92 6.81 18.77 -26.44
C HIS A 92 7.74 17.54 -26.52
N GLY A 93 8.05 16.92 -25.37
CA GLY A 93 8.79 15.67 -25.29
C GLY A 93 10.20 15.79 -25.91
N LEU A 94 10.46 15.04 -26.97
CA LEU A 94 11.77 15.02 -27.64
C LEU A 94 12.10 16.31 -28.39
N LEU A 95 11.12 17.17 -28.63
CA LEU A 95 11.35 18.48 -29.29
C LEU A 95 11.85 19.53 -28.32
N ASP A 96 11.69 19.33 -27.03
CA ASP A 96 12.18 20.21 -25.96
C ASP A 96 13.58 19.77 -25.49
N PHE A 97 14.52 19.58 -26.42
CA PHE A 97 15.85 19.04 -26.14
C PHE A 97 16.71 19.95 -25.24
N ASP A 98 16.36 21.22 -25.11
CA ASP A 98 17.01 22.18 -24.20
C ASP A 98 16.45 22.10 -22.77
N LEU A 99 15.37 21.38 -22.53
CA LEU A 99 14.74 21.22 -21.22
C LEU A 99 15.15 19.89 -20.57
N LEU A 100 15.08 19.84 -19.25
CA LEU A 100 15.20 18.58 -18.54
C LEU A 100 14.02 17.66 -18.92
N PRO A 101 14.27 16.37 -19.17
CA PRO A 101 13.22 15.42 -19.56
C PRO A 101 12.20 15.19 -18.46
N SER A 102 12.54 15.53 -17.21
CA SER A 102 11.67 15.45 -16.04
C SER A 102 12.07 16.53 -15.04
N ASP A 103 11.09 17.25 -14.53
CA ASP A 103 11.21 18.24 -13.46
C ASP A 103 10.35 17.78 -12.28
N CYS A 104 11.01 17.34 -11.21
CA CYS A 104 10.38 16.79 -10.01
C CYS A 104 10.36 17.84 -8.89
N HIS A 105 9.18 18.37 -8.59
CA HIS A 105 8.97 19.21 -7.42
C HIS A 105 8.82 18.31 -6.19
N HIS A 106 9.94 18.12 -5.48
CA HIS A 106 10.00 17.26 -4.30
C HIS A 106 9.39 17.94 -3.08
N PHE A 107 8.71 17.14 -2.26
CA PHE A 107 8.23 17.51 -0.93
C PHE A 107 8.48 16.35 0.03
N LEU A 108 8.49 16.63 1.32
CA LEU A 108 8.64 15.62 2.37
C LEU A 108 7.28 15.31 2.97
N GLY A 109 6.95 14.03 3.15
CA GLY A 109 5.71 13.60 3.75
C GLY A 109 4.72 13.00 2.75
N VAL A 110 3.46 12.96 3.15
CA VAL A 110 2.37 12.34 2.39
C VAL A 110 1.14 13.25 2.37
N TYR A 111 0.30 13.07 1.38
CA TYR A 111 -1.04 13.67 1.27
C TYR A 111 -2.08 12.57 1.13
N THR A 112 -3.34 12.83 1.45
CA THR A 112 -4.41 11.87 1.26
C THR A 112 -5.21 12.15 0.00
N ILE A 113 -5.90 11.13 -0.51
CA ILE A 113 -6.78 11.22 -1.67
C ILE A 113 -8.19 10.91 -1.19
N PRO A 114 -9.15 11.87 -1.35
CA PRO A 114 -10.49 11.73 -0.82
C PRO A 114 -11.33 10.76 -1.65
N TYR A 115 -12.27 10.08 -1.04
CA TYR A 115 -13.23 9.19 -1.67
C TYR A 115 -13.98 9.86 -2.84
N ARG A 116 -14.30 11.15 -2.68
CA ARG A 116 -14.99 11.96 -3.70
C ARG A 116 -14.24 12.14 -5.01
N SER A 117 -12.96 11.77 -5.07
CA SER A 117 -12.16 11.75 -6.30
C SER A 117 -12.23 10.41 -7.06
N TYR A 118 -12.89 9.39 -6.48
CA TYR A 118 -12.91 8.03 -7.03
C TYR A 118 -14.26 7.60 -7.62
N TYR A 119 -15.26 8.45 -7.65
CA TYR A 119 -16.53 8.15 -8.33
C TYR A 119 -16.97 9.30 -9.23
N SER A 120 -17.74 8.96 -10.28
CA SER A 120 -18.18 9.93 -11.27
C SER A 120 -19.21 10.90 -10.74
N LYS A 121 -19.03 12.19 -11.09
CA LYS A 121 -19.98 13.26 -10.75
C LYS A 121 -21.33 13.09 -11.43
N ASN A 122 -21.35 12.59 -12.65
CA ASN A 122 -22.53 12.59 -13.53
C ASN A 122 -23.03 11.18 -13.90
N ILE A 123 -22.23 10.13 -13.72
CA ILE A 123 -22.64 8.74 -13.93
C ILE A 123 -22.77 8.09 -12.56
N LYS A 124 -24.00 7.73 -12.21
CA LYS A 124 -24.37 7.37 -10.84
C LYS A 124 -23.68 6.14 -10.28
N ASN A 125 -23.45 5.11 -11.09
CA ASN A 125 -22.91 3.82 -10.69
C ASN A 125 -21.49 3.57 -11.25
N LEU A 126 -20.70 4.62 -11.45
CA LEU A 126 -19.34 4.54 -11.99
C LEU A 126 -18.32 4.94 -10.94
N TYR A 127 -17.42 4.03 -10.61
CA TYR A 127 -16.17 4.29 -9.94
C TYR A 127 -15.03 4.51 -10.93
N MET A 128 -13.96 5.13 -10.46
CA MET A 128 -12.73 5.41 -11.17
C MET A 128 -11.57 4.93 -10.31
N ALA A 129 -10.58 4.28 -10.90
CA ALA A 129 -9.36 3.88 -10.20
C ALA A 129 -8.19 3.87 -11.17
N GLY A 130 -7.03 4.31 -10.71
CA GLY A 130 -5.86 4.42 -11.58
C GLY A 130 -5.55 5.87 -11.97
N ARG A 131 -5.15 6.09 -13.21
CA ARG A 131 -4.71 7.41 -13.72
C ARG A 131 -5.85 8.30 -14.20
N ASP A 132 -7.05 7.83 -14.15
CA ASP A 132 -8.28 8.51 -14.61
C ASP A 132 -9.12 9.10 -13.48
N ILE A 133 -8.65 9.04 -12.22
CA ILE A 133 -9.34 9.65 -11.08
C ILE A 133 -9.50 11.16 -11.26
N SER A 134 -10.42 11.74 -10.50
CA SER A 134 -10.72 13.18 -10.54
C SER A 134 -9.57 13.99 -9.92
N THR A 135 -8.67 14.46 -10.78
CA THR A 135 -7.51 15.26 -10.41
C THR A 135 -7.17 16.30 -11.47
N SER A 136 -6.49 17.39 -11.08
CA SER A 136 -5.90 18.36 -12.01
C SER A 136 -4.75 17.71 -12.81
N LYS A 137 -4.27 18.36 -13.87
CA LYS A 137 -3.08 17.90 -14.63
C LYS A 137 -1.86 17.77 -13.71
N LEU A 138 -1.62 18.76 -12.85
CA LEU A 138 -0.49 18.76 -11.92
C LEU A 138 -0.71 17.77 -10.77
N GLY A 139 -1.93 17.63 -10.26
CA GLY A 139 -2.26 16.60 -9.28
C GLY A 139 -2.02 15.18 -9.81
N LEU A 140 -2.33 14.91 -11.08
CA LEU A 140 -2.02 13.64 -11.72
C LEU A 140 -0.52 13.33 -11.74
N ALA A 141 0.33 14.33 -11.85
CA ALA A 141 1.79 14.16 -11.90
C ALA A 141 2.36 13.44 -10.66
N SER A 142 1.66 13.48 -9.54
CA SER A 142 1.99 12.71 -8.32
C SER A 142 1.13 11.45 -8.17
N THR A 143 -0.17 11.50 -8.44
CA THR A 143 -1.11 10.40 -8.13
C THR A 143 -1.04 9.22 -9.11
N ARG A 144 -0.45 9.41 -10.29
CA ARG A 144 -0.34 8.38 -11.36
C ARG A 144 0.60 7.22 -11.06
N ILE A 145 1.28 7.24 -9.93
CA ILE A 145 2.24 6.20 -9.54
C ILE A 145 1.50 4.89 -9.21
N ILE A 146 2.09 3.77 -9.62
CA ILE A 146 1.47 2.44 -9.49
C ILE A 146 0.97 2.18 -8.07
N GLY A 147 1.76 2.53 -7.04
CA GLY A 147 1.36 2.37 -5.64
C GLY A 147 0.10 3.14 -5.28
N CYS A 148 0.01 4.43 -5.66
CA CYS A 148 -1.19 5.24 -5.42
C CYS A 148 -2.42 4.68 -6.16
N CYS A 149 -2.22 4.23 -7.42
CA CYS A 149 -3.29 3.63 -8.22
C CYS A 149 -3.78 2.31 -7.61
N ALA A 150 -2.88 1.48 -7.08
CA ALA A 150 -3.22 0.20 -6.47
C ALA A 150 -4.04 0.39 -5.18
N ILE A 151 -3.61 1.29 -4.28
CA ILE A 151 -4.34 1.62 -3.06
C ILE A 151 -5.74 2.16 -3.39
N GLY A 152 -5.84 3.07 -4.37
CA GLY A 152 -7.12 3.58 -4.83
C GLY A 152 -8.03 2.50 -5.43
N GLY A 153 -7.47 1.55 -6.17
CA GLY A 153 -8.21 0.41 -6.72
C GLY A 153 -8.77 -0.50 -5.63
N GLU A 154 -7.99 -0.80 -4.60
CA GLU A 154 -8.45 -1.54 -3.43
C GLU A 154 -9.60 -0.82 -2.72
N ALA A 155 -9.44 0.47 -2.46
CA ALA A 155 -10.47 1.30 -1.83
C ALA A 155 -11.78 1.28 -2.62
N VAL A 156 -11.71 1.40 -3.95
CA VAL A 156 -12.87 1.33 -4.85
C VAL A 156 -13.56 -0.04 -4.79
N GLY A 157 -12.78 -1.14 -4.78
CA GLY A 157 -13.33 -2.50 -4.64
C GLY A 157 -14.11 -2.69 -3.34
N LYS A 158 -13.54 -2.25 -2.21
CA LYS A 158 -14.20 -2.28 -0.90
C LYS A 158 -15.44 -1.38 -0.86
N ALA A 159 -15.35 -0.16 -1.42
CA ALA A 159 -16.47 0.76 -1.52
C ALA A 159 -17.63 0.17 -2.33
N ALA A 160 -17.35 -0.51 -3.45
CA ALA A 160 -18.37 -1.17 -4.25
C ALA A 160 -19.08 -2.30 -3.46
N SER A 161 -18.36 -3.04 -2.62
CA SER A 161 -18.96 -4.06 -1.75
C SER A 161 -19.89 -3.45 -0.71
N LEU A 162 -19.51 -2.31 -0.12
CA LEU A 162 -20.37 -1.56 0.81
C LEU A 162 -21.59 -0.96 0.12
N CYS A 163 -21.45 -0.43 -1.11
CA CYS A 163 -22.59 0.01 -1.90
C CYS A 163 -23.61 -1.09 -2.10
N ARG A 164 -23.16 -2.32 -2.37
CA ARG A 164 -24.04 -3.49 -2.45
C ARG A 164 -24.68 -3.81 -1.11
N LYS A 165 -23.91 -3.78 -0.01
CA LYS A 165 -24.41 -4.02 1.36
C LYS A 165 -25.54 -3.06 1.74
N TYR A 166 -25.38 -1.77 1.43
CA TYR A 166 -26.31 -0.71 1.80
C TYR A 166 -27.35 -0.37 0.71
N GLY A 167 -27.29 -1.01 -0.45
CA GLY A 167 -28.20 -0.73 -1.56
C GLY A 167 -28.10 0.70 -2.09
N CYS A 168 -26.90 1.28 -2.08
CA CYS A 168 -26.68 2.67 -2.47
C CYS A 168 -25.73 2.81 -3.67
N GLU A 169 -25.79 3.96 -4.33
CA GLU A 169 -24.82 4.37 -5.36
C GLU A 169 -23.52 4.90 -4.70
N PRO A 170 -22.40 5.02 -5.44
CA PRO A 170 -21.13 5.52 -4.90
C PRO A 170 -21.25 6.79 -4.05
N ARG A 171 -21.93 7.82 -4.53
CA ARG A 171 -22.13 9.06 -3.76
C ARG A 171 -22.89 8.84 -2.46
N GLY A 172 -23.82 7.88 -2.44
CA GLY A 172 -24.61 7.52 -1.26
C GLY A 172 -23.83 6.83 -0.16
N LEU A 173 -22.57 6.42 -0.42
CA LEU A 173 -21.71 5.77 0.58
C LEU A 173 -21.11 6.76 1.60
N ALA A 174 -21.22 8.07 1.40
CA ALA A 174 -20.63 9.09 2.28
C ALA A 174 -20.88 8.87 3.78
N PRO A 175 -22.08 8.44 4.28
CA PRO A 175 -22.30 8.15 5.69
C PRO A 175 -21.51 6.94 6.22
N HIS A 176 -20.98 6.09 5.36
CA HIS A 176 -20.27 4.85 5.69
C HIS A 176 -18.77 4.91 5.43
N ILE A 177 -18.21 6.12 5.25
CA ILE A 177 -16.78 6.30 4.96
C ILE A 177 -15.90 5.73 6.08
N ARG A 178 -16.30 5.89 7.34
CA ARG A 178 -15.56 5.33 8.47
C ARG A 178 -15.46 3.81 8.39
N GLU A 179 -16.54 3.13 8.02
CA GLU A 179 -16.52 1.68 7.82
C GLU A 179 -15.58 1.28 6.67
N LEU A 180 -15.62 2.02 5.55
CA LEU A 180 -14.69 1.81 4.43
C LEU A 180 -13.24 1.96 4.88
N GLN A 181 -12.93 3.00 5.65
CA GLN A 181 -11.58 3.22 6.18
C GLN A 181 -11.14 2.06 7.10
N GLN A 182 -12.02 1.57 7.98
CA GLN A 182 -11.71 0.42 8.84
C GLN A 182 -11.49 -0.87 8.03
N MET A 183 -12.25 -1.11 6.97
CA MET A 183 -12.01 -2.23 6.05
C MET A 183 -10.66 -2.14 5.35
N ILE A 184 -10.23 -0.93 4.97
CA ILE A 184 -8.90 -0.71 4.38
C ILE A 184 -7.79 -1.05 5.40
N LEU A 185 -7.93 -0.56 6.64
CA LEU A 185 -6.95 -0.81 7.70
C LEU A 185 -6.89 -2.29 8.10
N ARG A 186 -8.02 -3.00 8.06
CA ARG A 186 -8.09 -4.42 8.43
C ARG A 186 -7.23 -5.30 7.50
N ASP A 187 -7.16 -4.98 6.22
CA ASP A 187 -6.36 -5.69 5.24
C ASP A 187 -4.92 -5.12 5.11
N ASP A 188 -4.37 -4.58 6.22
CA ASP A 188 -3.03 -3.95 6.32
C ASP A 188 -2.86 -2.71 5.41
N GLY A 189 -3.94 -2.12 4.91
CA GLY A 189 -3.90 -0.82 4.26
C GLY A 189 -3.51 0.27 5.25
N TYR A 190 -3.02 1.41 4.74
CA TYR A 190 -2.67 2.55 5.57
C TYR A 190 -3.38 3.81 5.09
N LEU A 191 -3.92 4.52 6.02
CA LEU A 191 -4.46 5.87 5.81
C LEU A 191 -3.84 6.82 6.83
N PRO A 192 -3.12 7.87 6.39
CA PRO A 192 -2.54 8.85 7.30
C PRO A 192 -3.58 9.41 8.27
N ASN A 193 -3.22 9.45 9.55
CA ASN A 193 -4.05 9.93 10.66
C ASN A 193 -5.34 9.13 10.94
N VAL A 194 -5.54 7.98 10.31
CA VAL A 194 -6.65 7.06 10.60
C VAL A 194 -6.12 5.87 11.39
N LYS A 195 -6.73 5.61 12.55
CA LYS A 195 -6.39 4.47 13.41
C LYS A 195 -7.47 3.40 13.33
N ASN A 196 -7.10 2.17 13.69
CA ASN A 196 -8.07 1.12 13.97
C ASN A 196 -9.01 1.55 15.12
N THR A 197 -10.28 1.57 14.83
CA THR A 197 -11.38 1.86 15.76
C THR A 197 -12.57 0.94 15.45
N ASP A 198 -12.29 -0.25 14.93
CA ASP A 198 -13.31 -1.25 14.62
C ASP A 198 -13.91 -1.80 15.93
N ASP A 199 -15.19 -1.54 16.16
CA ASP A 199 -15.89 -1.97 17.37
C ASP A 199 -15.98 -3.51 17.49
N ALA A 200 -15.82 -4.24 16.37
CA ALA A 200 -15.79 -5.70 16.35
C ALA A 200 -14.44 -6.27 16.81
N ASP A 201 -13.37 -5.46 16.79
CA ASP A 201 -12.06 -5.86 17.28
C ASP A 201 -12.00 -5.86 18.80
N MET A 202 -12.09 -7.05 19.39
CA MET A 202 -12.04 -7.24 20.85
C MET A 202 -10.68 -6.89 21.45
N ALA A 203 -9.60 -6.91 20.64
CA ALA A 203 -8.26 -6.56 21.12
C ALA A 203 -8.15 -5.12 21.59
N LEU A 204 -8.93 -4.18 21.02
CA LEU A 204 -8.91 -2.77 21.42
C LEU A 204 -9.31 -2.53 22.89
N ARG A 205 -10.00 -3.49 23.50
CA ARG A 205 -10.45 -3.42 24.90
C ARG A 205 -9.67 -4.36 25.81
N ALA A 206 -8.72 -5.14 25.25
CA ALA A 206 -7.92 -6.09 26.00
C ALA A 206 -6.78 -5.41 26.78
N SER A 207 -6.33 -6.05 27.84
CA SER A 207 -5.01 -5.77 28.40
C SER A 207 -3.96 -6.68 27.78
N VAL A 208 -2.76 -6.13 27.52
CA VAL A 208 -1.70 -6.85 26.82
C VAL A 208 -0.47 -6.98 27.68
N SER A 209 0.07 -8.18 27.77
CA SER A 209 1.36 -8.48 28.42
C SER A 209 2.27 -9.28 27.48
N ALA A 210 3.55 -9.32 27.76
CA ALA A 210 4.53 -10.09 27.01
C ALA A 210 5.55 -10.75 27.93
N THR A 211 6.23 -11.78 27.44
CA THR A 211 7.35 -12.45 28.14
C THR A 211 8.57 -11.55 28.27
N SER A 212 8.83 -10.73 27.25
CA SER A 212 9.87 -9.71 27.27
C SER A 212 9.47 -8.49 26.44
N SER A 213 10.13 -7.36 26.65
CA SER A 213 10.03 -6.18 25.78
C SER A 213 11.23 -5.26 25.96
N ILE A 214 11.58 -4.55 24.91
CA ILE A 214 12.55 -3.44 24.98
C ILE A 214 11.85 -2.11 25.17
N ALA A 215 12.58 -1.10 25.65
CA ALA A 215 12.07 0.28 25.75
C ALA A 215 11.61 0.81 24.40
N GLY A 216 10.40 1.40 24.34
CA GLY A 216 9.74 1.84 23.10
C GLY A 216 9.07 0.73 22.29
N GLY A 217 9.19 -0.53 22.73
CA GLY A 217 8.53 -1.70 22.15
C GLY A 217 7.58 -2.37 23.11
N GLU A 218 6.76 -1.60 23.82
CA GLU A 218 5.85 -2.07 24.87
C GLU A 218 4.73 -2.95 24.29
N PRO A 219 4.25 -3.97 25.03
CA PRO A 219 3.21 -4.89 24.59
C PRO A 219 1.91 -4.18 24.14
N ALA A 220 1.53 -3.10 24.82
CA ALA A 220 0.32 -2.32 24.50
C ALA A 220 0.37 -1.67 23.10
N ASN A 221 1.53 -1.58 22.47
CA ASN A 221 1.65 -1.02 21.13
C ASN A 221 0.84 -1.81 20.09
N VAL A 222 0.66 -3.12 20.27
CA VAL A 222 -0.05 -3.97 19.30
C VAL A 222 -1.55 -3.68 19.19
N ILE A 223 -2.09 -2.87 20.10
CA ILE A 223 -3.50 -2.44 20.09
C ILE A 223 -3.65 -0.92 20.02
N ASN A 224 -2.58 -0.17 19.66
CA ASN A 224 -2.62 1.29 19.55
C ASN A 224 -3.31 1.81 18.27
N GLY A 225 -3.71 0.89 17.38
CA GLY A 225 -4.41 1.16 16.13
C GLY A 225 -3.50 1.61 14.97
N VAL A 226 -2.16 1.44 15.10
CA VAL A 226 -1.19 1.85 14.08
C VAL A 226 -0.31 0.66 13.69
N SER A 227 -0.48 0.17 12.48
CA SER A 227 0.18 -1.05 11.99
C SER A 227 1.56 -0.84 11.38
N ARG A 228 2.22 0.31 11.59
CA ARG A 228 3.56 0.62 11.04
C ARG A 228 4.31 1.69 11.80
N LYS A 229 5.60 1.82 11.50
CA LYS A 229 6.42 2.95 11.95
C LYS A 229 5.95 4.23 11.25
N ILE A 230 5.83 5.34 12.00
CA ILE A 230 5.50 6.67 11.46
C ILE A 230 6.54 7.65 11.97
N GLY A 231 7.35 8.21 11.08
CA GLY A 231 8.45 9.08 11.47
C GLY A 231 9.40 8.39 12.44
N GLU A 232 9.60 8.97 13.63
CA GLU A 232 10.39 8.38 14.71
C GLU A 232 9.57 7.50 15.66
N ASP A 233 8.22 7.52 15.55
CA ASP A 233 7.36 6.73 16.42
C ASP A 233 7.48 5.24 16.11
N GLN A 234 7.92 4.49 17.12
CA GLN A 234 8.04 3.04 17.06
C GLN A 234 6.72 2.42 17.51
N ASN A 235 5.85 2.04 16.62
CA ASN A 235 4.54 1.47 16.96
C ASN A 235 4.49 -0.05 17.23
N PRO A 236 5.52 -0.87 16.99
CA PRO A 236 5.43 -2.30 17.29
C PRO A 236 5.73 -2.62 18.74
N TRP A 237 5.21 -3.74 19.22
CA TRP A 237 5.86 -4.48 20.28
C TRP A 237 7.15 -5.10 19.73
N ARG A 238 8.19 -5.14 20.58
CA ARG A 238 9.45 -5.78 20.25
C ARG A 238 10.00 -6.56 21.45
N SER A 239 10.25 -7.85 21.24
CA SER A 239 10.89 -8.70 22.24
C SER A 239 12.39 -8.36 22.42
N ASP A 240 12.95 -8.71 23.57
CA ASP A 240 14.40 -8.57 23.85
C ASP A 240 15.25 -9.70 23.23
N GLY A 241 14.62 -10.59 22.47
CA GLY A 241 15.24 -11.74 21.82
C GLY A 241 14.18 -12.76 21.46
N ILE A 242 14.62 -13.99 21.24
CA ILE A 242 13.77 -15.19 21.18
C ILE A 242 14.42 -16.23 22.10
N ALA A 243 13.82 -16.42 23.28
CA ALA A 243 14.30 -17.40 24.27
C ALA A 243 14.00 -18.84 23.84
N ASP A 244 14.68 -19.81 24.47
CA ASP A 244 14.31 -21.21 24.36
C ASP A 244 12.86 -21.39 24.86
N GLY A 245 11.98 -21.88 24.01
CA GLY A 245 10.52 -21.96 24.26
C GLY A 245 9.69 -20.87 23.65
N GLY A 246 10.31 -19.86 22.98
CA GLY A 246 9.67 -18.78 22.26
C GLY A 246 9.36 -17.56 23.13
N GLU A 247 8.88 -16.52 22.46
CA GLU A 247 8.35 -15.29 23.08
C GLU A 247 6.82 -15.31 22.99
N ALA A 248 6.13 -14.65 23.90
CA ALA A 248 4.67 -14.62 23.89
C ALA A 248 4.12 -13.22 24.14
N LEU A 249 3.06 -12.90 23.39
CA LEU A 249 2.09 -11.85 23.69
C LEU A 249 0.83 -12.50 24.23
N THR A 250 0.27 -11.94 25.29
CA THR A 250 -0.98 -12.41 25.89
C THR A 250 -1.96 -11.24 25.96
N LEU A 251 -3.11 -11.40 25.30
CA LEU A 251 -4.23 -10.49 25.36
C LEU A 251 -5.29 -11.05 26.31
N THR A 252 -5.57 -10.36 27.41
CA THR A 252 -6.67 -10.70 28.32
C THR A 252 -7.87 -9.84 27.90
N LEU A 253 -8.94 -10.51 27.42
CA LEU A 253 -10.15 -9.89 26.94
C LEU A 253 -11.01 -9.36 28.11
N ASP A 254 -11.94 -8.46 27.81
CA ASP A 254 -12.88 -7.87 28.77
C ASP A 254 -13.98 -8.82 29.25
N GLY A 255 -13.89 -10.10 28.92
CA GLY A 255 -14.81 -11.17 29.30
C GLY A 255 -14.57 -12.44 28.49
N THR A 256 -15.47 -13.41 28.63
CA THR A 256 -15.47 -14.62 27.81
C THR A 256 -16.20 -14.35 26.50
N HIS A 257 -15.47 -14.54 25.40
CA HIS A 257 -15.99 -14.34 24.04
C HIS A 257 -15.73 -15.58 23.18
N VAL A 258 -16.56 -15.81 22.17
CA VAL A 258 -16.29 -16.81 21.13
C VAL A 258 -15.39 -16.15 20.10
N VAL A 259 -14.12 -16.55 20.08
CA VAL A 259 -13.12 -16.03 19.14
C VAL A 259 -12.96 -16.98 17.96
N SER A 260 -13.06 -16.45 16.75
CA SER A 260 -12.98 -17.23 15.51
C SER A 260 -11.84 -16.82 14.58
N GLU A 261 -11.21 -15.66 14.81
CA GLU A 261 -10.11 -15.15 13.99
C GLU A 261 -9.19 -14.24 14.81
N VAL A 262 -7.91 -14.32 14.52
CA VAL A 262 -6.89 -13.38 15.01
C VAL A 262 -6.09 -12.87 13.82
N ASP A 263 -6.10 -11.54 13.61
CA ASP A 263 -5.28 -10.90 12.60
C ASP A 263 -3.97 -10.40 13.23
N LEU A 264 -2.86 -10.67 12.56
CA LEU A 264 -1.51 -10.32 12.99
C LEU A 264 -0.79 -9.54 11.92
N THR A 265 -0.21 -8.39 12.27
CA THR A 265 0.62 -7.60 11.36
C THR A 265 2.07 -7.58 11.87
N PHE A 266 2.96 -8.22 11.13
CA PHE A 266 4.39 -8.33 11.44
C PHE A 266 5.25 -7.24 10.82
N ASP A 267 6.50 -7.12 11.23
CA ASP A 267 7.45 -6.21 10.59
C ASP A 267 8.06 -6.86 9.34
N SER A 268 7.85 -6.25 8.19
CA SER A 268 8.53 -6.60 6.93
C SER A 268 9.70 -5.67 6.61
N ASN A 269 10.00 -4.74 7.50
CA ASN A 269 11.06 -3.73 7.39
C ASN A 269 10.97 -2.86 6.12
N PHE A 270 10.04 -1.94 6.11
CA PHE A 270 9.83 -0.99 4.99
C PHE A 270 11.01 -0.04 4.71
N ALA A 271 12.07 -0.06 5.52
CA ALA A 271 13.28 0.69 5.22
C ALA A 271 14.04 0.14 3.99
N TYR A 272 13.78 -1.11 3.60
CA TYR A 272 14.36 -1.70 2.40
C TYR A 272 13.39 -1.55 1.22
N PRO A 273 13.70 -0.65 0.26
CA PRO A 273 12.83 -0.45 -0.88
C PRO A 273 12.83 -1.67 -1.80
N ILE A 274 11.66 -2.04 -2.29
CA ILE A 274 11.49 -2.98 -3.40
C ILE A 274 11.16 -2.15 -4.63
N ARG A 275 12.00 -2.24 -5.68
CA ARG A 275 11.85 -1.43 -6.90
C ARG A 275 11.99 -2.31 -8.13
N VAL A 276 11.08 -2.19 -9.05
CA VAL A 276 11.29 -2.69 -10.42
C VAL A 276 12.25 -1.72 -11.10
N THR A 277 13.46 -2.16 -11.39
CA THR A 277 14.52 -1.31 -11.96
C THR A 277 15.46 -2.11 -12.86
N MET A 278 15.94 -1.46 -13.93
CA MET A 278 17.00 -1.98 -14.81
C MET A 278 18.40 -1.58 -14.32
N SER A 279 18.51 -0.71 -13.33
CA SER A 279 19.81 -0.29 -12.77
C SER A 279 20.43 -1.40 -11.94
N ALA A 280 21.56 -1.94 -12.36
CA ALA A 280 22.30 -2.96 -11.63
C ALA A 280 22.68 -2.52 -10.20
N ASN A 281 23.09 -1.25 -10.01
CA ASN A 281 23.38 -0.71 -8.69
C ASN A 281 22.17 -0.70 -7.76
N ARG A 282 20.98 -0.38 -8.28
CA ARG A 282 19.73 -0.41 -7.49
C ARG A 282 19.26 -1.83 -7.23
N GLN A 283 19.46 -2.74 -8.17
CA GLN A 283 19.16 -4.16 -7.97
C GLN A 283 20.04 -4.77 -6.86
N ALA A 284 21.34 -4.45 -6.86
CA ALA A 284 22.29 -4.93 -5.86
C ALA A 284 22.00 -4.42 -4.43
N GLN A 285 21.27 -3.31 -4.29
CA GLN A 285 20.89 -2.73 -2.99
C GLN A 285 19.56 -3.29 -2.46
N GLN A 286 18.82 -4.04 -3.27
CA GLN A 286 17.56 -4.61 -2.86
C GLN A 286 17.75 -5.90 -2.09
N ARG A 287 16.93 -6.10 -1.07
CA ARG A 287 16.82 -7.37 -0.40
C ARG A 287 16.06 -8.35 -1.30
N ILE A 288 16.64 -9.51 -1.53
CA ILE A 288 16.02 -10.60 -2.28
C ILE A 288 15.59 -11.68 -1.28
N GLY A 289 14.36 -12.17 -1.42
CA GLY A 289 13.79 -13.20 -0.55
C GLY A 289 12.93 -12.66 0.57
N VAL A 290 12.61 -13.52 1.54
CA VAL A 290 11.75 -13.20 2.67
C VAL A 290 12.48 -12.25 3.62
N ALA A 291 11.78 -11.23 4.12
CA ALA A 291 12.35 -10.32 5.12
C ALA A 291 12.69 -11.09 6.41
N PRO A 292 13.93 -11.00 6.93
CA PRO A 292 14.33 -11.70 8.15
C PRO A 292 13.48 -11.36 9.37
N GLU A 293 12.92 -10.15 9.40
CA GLU A 293 12.11 -9.64 10.51
C GLU A 293 10.73 -10.29 10.58
N LEU A 294 10.23 -10.88 9.49
CA LEU A 294 8.94 -11.57 9.49
C LEU A 294 8.95 -12.78 10.41
N VAL A 295 7.94 -12.88 11.24
CA VAL A 295 7.70 -14.07 12.07
C VAL A 295 7.39 -15.25 11.15
N ARG A 296 8.14 -16.36 11.33
CA ARG A 296 8.03 -17.56 10.51
C ARG A 296 7.13 -18.61 11.15
N ASP A 297 7.37 -18.89 12.41
CA ASP A 297 6.68 -19.96 13.13
C ASP A 297 6.08 -19.41 14.41
N TYR A 298 4.80 -19.65 14.62
CA TYR A 298 4.08 -19.20 15.80
C TYR A 298 2.81 -20.03 16.04
N ASP A 299 2.29 -19.98 17.28
CA ASP A 299 1.03 -20.56 17.68
C ASP A 299 0.07 -19.48 18.17
N VAL A 300 -1.21 -19.58 17.81
CA VAL A 300 -2.31 -18.83 18.42
C VAL A 300 -3.06 -19.77 19.36
N ILE A 301 -3.10 -19.44 20.64
CA ILE A 301 -3.61 -20.28 21.70
C ILE A 301 -4.79 -19.57 22.37
N GLN A 302 -5.96 -20.20 22.33
CA GLN A 302 -7.15 -19.75 23.04
C GLN A 302 -7.14 -20.35 24.45
N LYS A 303 -7.34 -19.51 25.47
CA LYS A 303 -7.40 -19.97 26.87
C LYS A 303 -8.67 -19.48 27.56
N LEU A 304 -9.19 -20.31 28.44
CA LEU A 304 -10.27 -19.98 29.36
C LEU A 304 -9.77 -20.21 30.79
N ASP A 305 -9.75 -19.15 31.58
CA ASP A 305 -9.24 -19.14 32.96
C ASP A 305 -7.85 -19.78 33.08
N GLY A 306 -6.95 -19.38 32.17
CA GLY A 306 -5.57 -19.86 32.10
C GLY A 306 -5.38 -21.26 31.53
N LYS A 307 -6.46 -21.98 31.17
CA LYS A 307 -6.39 -23.32 30.56
C LYS A 307 -6.55 -23.22 29.05
N GLU A 308 -5.67 -23.91 28.33
CA GLU A 308 -5.76 -24.03 26.88
C GLU A 308 -7.05 -24.75 26.47
N VAL A 309 -7.85 -24.11 25.59
CA VAL A 309 -9.10 -24.65 25.04
C VAL A 309 -9.06 -24.74 23.52
N GLY A 310 -8.07 -24.13 22.88
CA GLY A 310 -7.85 -24.21 21.44
C GLY A 310 -6.44 -23.78 21.06
N ARG A 311 -5.92 -24.30 19.94
CA ARG A 311 -4.61 -23.95 19.38
C ARG A 311 -4.65 -24.04 17.87
N THR A 312 -4.05 -23.05 17.23
CA THR A 312 -3.76 -23.05 15.80
C THR A 312 -2.27 -22.80 15.59
N GLU A 313 -1.59 -23.69 14.89
CA GLU A 313 -0.18 -23.62 14.60
C GLU A 313 0.06 -23.05 13.20
N VAL A 314 0.94 -22.06 13.08
CA VAL A 314 1.41 -21.51 11.81
C VAL A 314 2.90 -21.77 11.67
N ARG A 315 3.30 -22.34 10.56
CA ARG A 315 4.69 -22.70 10.26
C ARG A 315 5.09 -22.23 8.87
N GLY A 316 6.31 -21.74 8.72
CA GLY A 316 6.85 -21.31 7.42
C GLY A 316 6.20 -20.04 6.89
N ASN A 317 5.67 -19.16 7.74
CA ASN A 317 5.07 -17.91 7.28
C ASN A 317 6.12 -16.99 6.64
N TYR A 318 5.72 -16.33 5.56
CA TYR A 318 6.49 -15.34 4.82
C TYR A 318 5.70 -14.06 4.54
N GLN A 319 4.49 -13.94 5.07
CA GLN A 319 3.60 -12.79 4.87
C GLN A 319 3.65 -11.86 6.07
N ARG A 320 3.47 -10.57 5.79
CA ARG A 320 3.39 -9.53 6.80
C ARG A 320 2.06 -9.57 7.56
N HIS A 321 0.96 -9.62 6.83
CA HIS A 321 -0.38 -9.68 7.40
C HIS A 321 -0.92 -11.11 7.33
N ASN A 322 -1.46 -11.59 8.46
CA ASN A 322 -1.98 -12.94 8.60
C ASN A 322 -3.34 -12.89 9.29
N ALA A 323 -4.40 -13.25 8.60
CA ALA A 323 -5.70 -13.55 9.18
C ALA A 323 -5.74 -15.05 9.54
N VAL A 324 -5.64 -15.36 10.82
CA VAL A 324 -5.57 -16.73 11.32
C VAL A 324 -6.96 -17.18 11.78
N ALA A 325 -7.59 -18.03 10.96
CA ALA A 325 -8.85 -18.64 11.34
C ALA A 325 -8.65 -19.62 12.50
N LEU A 326 -9.49 -19.50 13.52
CA LEU A 326 -9.48 -20.35 14.70
C LEU A 326 -10.73 -21.23 14.74
N ASN A 327 -10.66 -22.32 15.50
CA ASN A 327 -11.88 -23.03 15.85
C ASN A 327 -12.69 -22.16 16.83
N PRO A 328 -13.93 -21.75 16.48
CA PRO A 328 -14.71 -20.86 17.35
C PRO A 328 -14.92 -21.47 18.73
N THR A 329 -14.29 -20.89 19.73
CA THR A 329 -14.26 -21.42 21.10
C THR A 329 -14.39 -20.27 22.09
N GLY A 330 -15.14 -20.48 23.17
CA GLY A 330 -15.24 -19.52 24.28
C GLY A 330 -13.91 -19.40 25.02
N CYS A 331 -13.34 -18.20 25.02
CA CYS A 331 -12.09 -17.91 25.71
C CYS A 331 -12.08 -16.47 26.27
N ASN A 332 -11.25 -16.23 27.27
CA ASN A 332 -11.04 -14.90 27.84
C ASN A 332 -9.58 -14.44 27.72
N GLU A 333 -8.75 -15.26 27.07
CA GLU A 333 -7.33 -14.94 26.84
C GLU A 333 -6.89 -15.51 25.49
N ILE A 334 -6.12 -14.72 24.74
CA ILE A 334 -5.44 -15.12 23.51
C ILE A 334 -3.93 -14.97 23.74
N GLU A 335 -3.19 -16.09 23.72
CA GLU A 335 -1.74 -16.09 23.71
C GLU A 335 -1.23 -16.32 22.29
N ILE A 336 -0.33 -15.46 21.81
CA ILE A 336 0.42 -15.66 20.58
C ILE A 336 1.84 -16.00 20.98
N ARG A 337 2.25 -17.25 20.71
CA ARG A 337 3.60 -17.74 21.03
C ARG A 337 4.46 -17.76 19.78
N PHE A 338 5.47 -16.93 19.73
CA PHE A 338 6.40 -16.79 18.61
C PHE A 338 7.60 -17.70 18.80
N ILE A 339 7.83 -18.60 17.84
CA ILE A 339 8.85 -19.66 17.92
C ILE A 339 10.08 -19.25 17.13
N ALA A 340 9.91 -18.68 15.93
CA ALA A 340 11.02 -18.28 15.07
C ALA A 340 10.62 -17.13 14.11
N THR A 341 11.62 -16.35 13.73
CA THR A 341 11.56 -15.42 12.60
C THR A 341 12.23 -16.02 11.36
N ASN A 342 12.23 -15.29 10.25
CA ASN A 342 12.97 -15.67 9.04
C ASN A 342 14.48 -15.29 9.13
N GLY A 343 14.99 -14.94 10.31
CA GLY A 343 16.41 -14.67 10.55
C GLY A 343 16.72 -13.51 11.49
N ALA A 344 15.72 -12.73 11.90
CA ALA A 344 15.93 -11.68 12.91
C ALA A 344 16.05 -12.28 14.33
N PRO A 345 16.86 -11.69 15.23
CA PRO A 345 17.07 -12.20 16.58
C PRO A 345 15.93 -11.87 17.55
N SER A 346 14.97 -11.04 17.16
CA SER A 346 13.84 -10.61 18.01
C SER A 346 12.55 -10.54 17.19
N VAL A 347 11.44 -10.67 17.88
CA VAL A 347 10.09 -10.57 17.30
C VAL A 347 9.64 -9.11 17.27
N LYS A 348 8.97 -8.72 16.21
CA LYS A 348 8.27 -7.43 16.11
C LYS A 348 6.86 -7.63 15.57
N VAL A 349 5.87 -7.14 16.32
CA VAL A 349 4.45 -7.18 15.96
C VAL A 349 3.89 -5.76 16.03
N TYR A 350 3.32 -5.31 14.92
CA TYR A 350 2.69 -3.99 14.87
C TYR A 350 1.25 -3.99 15.36
N GLU A 351 0.49 -5.02 15.02
CA GLU A 351 -0.92 -5.06 15.37
C GLU A 351 -1.40 -6.48 15.62
N VAL A 352 -2.28 -6.62 16.60
CA VAL A 352 -3.07 -7.82 16.87
C VAL A 352 -4.53 -7.40 16.91
N ARG A 353 -5.38 -8.07 16.15
CA ARG A 353 -6.84 -7.93 16.20
C ARG A 353 -7.47 -9.25 16.56
N VAL A 354 -8.63 -9.23 17.22
CA VAL A 354 -9.35 -10.42 17.71
C VAL A 354 -10.82 -10.31 17.35
N TYR A 355 -11.34 -11.32 16.63
CA TYR A 355 -12.73 -11.36 16.15
C TYR A 355 -13.45 -12.65 16.52
#